data_f1044c86df97308b139c0b86e0ee2242
#
_entry.id   f1044c86df97308b139c0b86e0ee2242
#
_cell.length_a   1.000
_cell.length_b   1.000
_cell.length_c   1.000
_cell.angle_alpha   90.00
_cell.angle_beta   90.00
_cell.angle_gamma   90.00
#
_symmetry.space_group_name_H-M   'P 1'
#
loop_
_entity.id
_entity.type
_entity.pdbx_description
1 polymer ?
#
loop_
_entity_poly.entity_id
_entity_poly.type
_entity_poly.pdbx_seq_one_letter_code
_entity_poly.pdbx_strand_id
1 'polypeptide(L)'
;MTGRIQPLHVSLVAVPEASMSTLLGIHDVLAFFSALAGKDPALPTVAPFTVEIVGSERGRLRLANGLSLDVNRSIAEVSKTDMVIVPSVVVPDTGWKTGRYTEITRWAARMHSQGALLCSACSGVFLLAETGAFDGQQTTVHWGYSDHFARAFPRVPLQPERVLVVAGEREQLVSSGASTSWHDLVLYLIVRYVGATAAQAIARFFALQWHHDGLAPYIVFEGRKDHGDAGVVEAQAWLSTHFSVASPVEEMVRRSGMAERTFKRRFTEATGLAPIEYVQRLRIEDAKRRLERTDASVDEISWKVGYEDPAFFRRLFKRVTGMAPGAYRRRFQVPAFVQAQAAPRRRSRAIP
;
A
#
# COMPACT_ATOMS: atom_id res chain seq x y z
N MET A 1 5.19 42.73 -4.41
CA MET A 1 5.31 42.09 -5.74
C MET A 1 4.59 40.74 -5.66
N THR A 2 3.32 40.69 -6.01
CA THR A 2 2.54 39.46 -6.09
C THR A 2 2.87 38.79 -7.43
N GLY A 3 3.94 37.97 -7.44
CA GLY A 3 4.20 37.12 -8.58
C GLY A 3 2.98 36.22 -8.78
N ARG A 4 2.42 36.21 -9.98
CA ARG A 4 1.39 35.23 -10.40
C ARG A 4 1.99 33.84 -10.19
N ILE A 5 1.54 33.13 -9.15
CA ILE A 5 1.89 31.73 -8.97
C ILE A 5 1.27 30.99 -10.15
N GLN A 6 2.09 30.53 -11.09
CA GLN A 6 1.61 29.68 -12.17
C GLN A 6 1.22 28.32 -11.56
N PRO A 7 0.07 27.76 -11.93
CA PRO A 7 -0.31 26.41 -11.50
C PRO A 7 0.76 25.39 -11.88
N LEU A 8 1.06 24.48 -10.97
CA LEU A 8 1.96 23.36 -11.25
C LEU A 8 1.27 22.38 -12.21
N HIS A 9 1.98 22.01 -13.27
CA HIS A 9 1.48 21.06 -14.24
C HIS A 9 1.69 19.63 -13.75
N VAL A 10 0.60 18.85 -13.68
CA VAL A 10 0.59 17.46 -13.22
C VAL A 10 0.17 16.55 -14.38
N SER A 11 1.10 15.72 -14.82
CA SER A 11 0.86 14.66 -15.80
C SER A 11 0.47 13.37 -15.08
N LEU A 12 -0.80 13.02 -15.12
CA LEU A 12 -1.34 11.79 -14.55
C LEU A 12 -1.35 10.69 -15.61
N VAL A 13 -0.48 9.71 -15.47
CA VAL A 13 -0.23 8.68 -16.50
C VAL A 13 -1.35 7.66 -16.54
N ALA A 14 -1.92 7.44 -17.72
CA ALA A 14 -2.90 6.41 -17.99
C ALA A 14 -2.30 5.30 -18.87
N VAL A 15 -2.43 4.07 -18.41
CA VAL A 15 -2.12 2.83 -19.13
C VAL A 15 -3.32 1.88 -19.03
N PRO A 16 -3.45 0.87 -19.89
CA PRO A 16 -4.58 -0.07 -19.86
C PRO A 16 -4.83 -0.72 -18.51
N GLU A 17 -3.78 -1.00 -17.74
CA GLU A 17 -3.87 -1.60 -16.40
C GLU A 17 -4.10 -0.59 -15.28
N ALA A 18 -4.25 0.69 -15.56
CA ALA A 18 -4.47 1.70 -14.52
C ALA A 18 -5.78 1.43 -13.76
N SER A 19 -5.71 1.52 -12.43
CA SER A 19 -6.89 1.48 -11.57
C SER A 19 -7.65 2.80 -11.69
N MET A 20 -8.89 2.74 -12.17
CA MET A 20 -9.73 3.91 -12.37
C MET A 20 -9.96 4.69 -11.08
N SER A 21 -10.21 4.00 -9.97
CA SER A 21 -10.44 4.65 -8.66
C SER A 21 -9.24 5.46 -8.19
N THR A 22 -8.02 4.97 -8.42
CA THR A 22 -6.79 5.68 -8.06
C THR A 22 -6.53 6.83 -9.03
N LEU A 23 -6.67 6.58 -10.33
CA LEU A 23 -6.43 7.59 -11.36
C LEU A 23 -7.39 8.78 -11.21
N LEU A 24 -8.69 8.52 -11.23
CA LEU A 24 -9.69 9.58 -11.15
C LEU A 24 -9.74 10.20 -9.75
N GLY A 25 -9.51 9.44 -8.68
CA GLY A 25 -9.46 9.99 -7.34
C GLY A 25 -8.33 11.02 -7.16
N ILE A 26 -7.13 10.73 -7.68
CA ILE A 26 -6.02 11.71 -7.71
C ILE A 26 -6.39 12.93 -8.56
N HIS A 27 -6.95 12.69 -9.77
CA HIS A 27 -7.40 13.76 -10.66
C HIS A 27 -8.40 14.66 -9.95
N ASP A 28 -9.47 14.10 -9.40
CA ASP A 28 -10.58 14.85 -8.80
C ASP A 28 -10.08 15.72 -7.65
N VAL A 29 -9.30 15.16 -6.73
CA VAL A 29 -8.82 15.92 -5.56
C VAL A 29 -7.89 17.06 -5.96
N LEU A 30 -6.95 16.83 -6.89
CA LEU A 30 -6.02 17.88 -7.32
C LEU A 30 -6.67 18.93 -8.23
N ALA A 31 -7.65 18.56 -9.05
CA ALA A 31 -8.39 19.49 -9.93
C ALA A 31 -9.47 20.27 -9.19
N PHE A 32 -9.91 19.81 -8.02
CA PHE A 32 -11.08 20.38 -7.32
C PHE A 32 -10.86 21.77 -6.75
N PHE A 33 -9.62 22.22 -6.61
CA PHE A 33 -9.29 23.58 -6.17
C PHE A 33 -10.00 24.65 -7.00
N SER A 34 -10.14 24.45 -8.31
CA SER A 34 -10.85 25.39 -9.18
C SER A 34 -12.33 25.56 -8.82
N ALA A 35 -12.98 24.48 -8.36
CA ALA A 35 -14.39 24.50 -7.95
C ALA A 35 -14.61 25.12 -6.56
N LEU A 36 -13.59 25.11 -5.70
CA LEU A 36 -13.62 25.65 -4.34
C LEU A 36 -13.00 27.06 -4.23
N ALA A 37 -12.41 27.56 -5.29
CA ALA A 37 -11.77 28.87 -5.28
C ALA A 37 -12.76 29.98 -4.80
N GLY A 38 -12.33 30.72 -3.78
CA GLY A 38 -13.14 31.78 -3.17
C GLY A 38 -14.29 31.32 -2.26
N LYS A 39 -14.52 30.01 -2.06
CA LYS A 39 -15.57 29.47 -1.18
C LYS A 39 -15.06 29.13 0.22
N ASP A 40 -13.80 28.77 0.36
CA ASP A 40 -13.14 28.49 1.64
C ASP A 40 -11.88 29.38 1.75
N PRO A 41 -11.77 30.24 2.78
CA PRO A 41 -10.62 31.13 2.96
C PRO A 41 -9.29 30.36 3.21
N ALA A 42 -9.37 29.08 3.55
CA ALA A 42 -8.20 28.21 3.70
C ALA A 42 -7.59 27.78 2.36
N LEU A 43 -8.30 28.00 1.25
CA LEU A 43 -7.88 27.58 -0.08
C LEU A 43 -7.43 28.78 -0.93
N PRO A 44 -6.46 28.59 -1.83
CA PRO A 44 -6.02 29.65 -2.73
C PRO A 44 -7.14 30.04 -3.71
N THR A 45 -7.17 31.31 -4.10
CA THR A 45 -8.14 31.84 -5.06
C THR A 45 -7.84 31.40 -6.51
N VAL A 46 -6.62 30.96 -6.78
CA VAL A 46 -6.19 30.40 -8.06
C VAL A 46 -5.86 28.94 -7.85
N ALA A 47 -6.30 28.08 -8.75
CA ALA A 47 -6.01 26.63 -8.69
C ALA A 47 -4.48 26.41 -8.71
N PRO A 48 -3.92 25.70 -7.71
CA PRO A 48 -2.47 25.47 -7.61
C PRO A 48 -1.95 24.43 -8.57
N PHE A 49 -2.85 23.58 -9.11
CA PHE A 49 -2.52 22.47 -10.01
C PHE A 49 -3.34 22.54 -11.29
N THR A 50 -2.68 22.22 -12.41
CA THR A 50 -3.32 21.88 -13.68
C THR A 50 -3.06 20.40 -13.94
N VAL A 51 -4.11 19.58 -13.90
CA VAL A 51 -3.99 18.12 -14.02
C VAL A 51 -4.45 17.68 -15.38
N GLU A 52 -3.58 16.94 -16.09
CA GLU A 52 -3.89 16.34 -17.38
C GLU A 52 -3.67 14.83 -17.33
N ILE A 53 -4.61 14.07 -17.90
CA ILE A 53 -4.43 12.63 -18.11
C ILE A 53 -3.62 12.44 -19.39
N VAL A 54 -2.44 11.80 -19.24
CA VAL A 54 -1.50 11.59 -20.33
C VAL A 54 -1.29 10.10 -20.60
N GLY A 55 -1.07 9.74 -21.85
CA GLY A 55 -0.80 8.34 -22.25
C GLY A 55 0.12 8.27 -23.46
N SER A 56 0.37 7.07 -23.98
CA SER A 56 1.16 6.89 -25.21
C SER A 56 0.51 7.63 -26.39
N GLU A 57 -0.81 7.60 -26.46
CA GLU A 57 -1.60 8.26 -27.51
C GLU A 57 -2.71 9.10 -26.89
N ARG A 58 -3.13 10.14 -27.59
CA ARG A 58 -4.31 10.93 -27.26
C ARG A 58 -5.58 10.20 -27.71
N GLY A 59 -6.66 10.35 -26.95
CA GLY A 59 -7.98 9.82 -27.30
C GLY A 59 -8.48 8.75 -26.33
N ARG A 60 -9.35 7.89 -26.79
CA ARG A 60 -10.05 6.94 -25.94
C ARG A 60 -9.18 5.73 -25.58
N LEU A 61 -8.85 5.60 -24.31
CA LEU A 61 -8.13 4.46 -23.75
C LEU A 61 -9.12 3.47 -23.11
N ARG A 62 -9.07 2.21 -23.55
CA ARG A 62 -9.81 1.13 -22.88
C ARG A 62 -8.96 0.51 -21.78
N LEU A 63 -9.49 0.48 -20.58
CA LEU A 63 -8.84 -0.13 -19.43
C LEU A 63 -9.09 -1.65 -19.36
N ALA A 64 -8.23 -2.36 -18.64
CA ALA A 64 -8.32 -3.82 -18.49
C ALA A 64 -9.62 -4.28 -17.81
N ASN A 65 -10.26 -3.43 -17.00
CA ASN A 65 -11.56 -3.67 -16.37
C ASN A 65 -12.77 -3.46 -17.34
N GLY A 66 -12.52 -3.14 -18.62
CA GLY A 66 -13.54 -2.92 -19.64
C GLY A 66 -14.08 -1.50 -19.73
N LEU A 67 -13.78 -0.62 -18.78
CA LEU A 67 -14.14 0.80 -18.83
C LEU A 67 -13.24 1.56 -19.81
N SER A 68 -13.65 2.75 -20.19
CA SER A 68 -12.85 3.64 -21.05
C SER A 68 -12.76 5.02 -20.42
N LEU A 69 -11.65 5.69 -20.66
CA LEU A 69 -11.44 7.09 -20.31
C LEU A 69 -10.81 7.82 -21.52
N ASP A 70 -10.90 9.13 -21.53
CA ASP A 70 -10.26 9.96 -22.55
C ASP A 70 -8.90 10.46 -22.03
N VAL A 71 -7.85 10.17 -22.80
CA VAL A 71 -6.50 10.67 -22.59
C VAL A 71 -6.42 12.07 -23.22
N ASN A 72 -6.11 13.08 -22.41
CA ASN A 72 -6.13 14.48 -22.84
C ASN A 72 -4.99 14.79 -23.83
N ARG A 73 -3.79 14.24 -23.55
CA ARG A 73 -2.60 14.46 -24.37
C ARG A 73 -1.75 13.21 -24.49
N SER A 74 -1.10 13.06 -25.62
CA SER A 74 0.00 12.10 -25.77
C SER A 74 1.22 12.60 -25.00
N ILE A 75 2.03 11.67 -24.45
CA ILE A 75 3.34 11.98 -23.83
C ILE A 75 4.29 12.68 -24.82
N ALA A 76 4.11 12.48 -26.14
CA ALA A 76 4.89 13.16 -27.17
C ALA A 76 4.58 14.67 -27.24
N GLU A 77 3.38 15.08 -26.86
CA GLU A 77 2.93 16.47 -26.82
C GLU A 77 3.34 17.18 -25.52
N VAL A 78 3.81 16.43 -24.49
CA VAL A 78 4.22 16.99 -23.19
C VAL A 78 5.74 17.11 -23.15
N SER A 79 6.23 18.31 -23.43
CA SER A 79 7.67 18.60 -23.42
C SER A 79 8.20 18.95 -22.02
N LYS A 80 7.33 19.41 -21.11
CA LYS A 80 7.65 19.75 -19.72
C LYS A 80 6.45 19.52 -18.81
N THR A 81 6.71 19.04 -17.59
CA THR A 81 5.73 18.92 -16.51
C THR A 81 6.45 19.09 -15.18
N ASP A 82 5.74 19.50 -14.14
CA ASP A 82 6.31 19.64 -12.79
C ASP A 82 6.21 18.33 -12.02
N MET A 83 5.20 17.50 -12.33
CA MET A 83 4.97 16.20 -11.68
C MET A 83 4.50 15.15 -12.69
N VAL A 84 5.07 13.98 -12.60
CA VAL A 84 4.58 12.76 -13.25
C VAL A 84 4.00 11.88 -12.15
N ILE A 85 2.71 11.58 -12.20
CA ILE A 85 2.05 10.69 -11.24
C ILE A 85 1.59 9.44 -11.96
N VAL A 86 2.04 8.27 -11.49
CA VAL A 86 1.57 6.96 -11.98
C VAL A 86 0.60 6.38 -10.94
N PRO A 87 -0.68 6.20 -11.28
CA PRO A 87 -1.67 5.59 -10.41
C PRO A 87 -1.38 4.10 -10.18
N SER A 88 -2.16 3.45 -9.33
CA SER A 88 -2.10 1.98 -9.20
C SER A 88 -2.31 1.31 -10.56
N VAL A 89 -1.51 0.30 -10.83
CA VAL A 89 -1.66 -0.56 -12.02
C VAL A 89 -1.89 -2.01 -11.60
N VAL A 90 -2.66 -2.76 -12.36
CA VAL A 90 -2.85 -4.18 -12.12
C VAL A 90 -1.57 -4.91 -12.49
N VAL A 91 -0.95 -5.59 -11.52
CA VAL A 91 0.19 -6.48 -11.73
C VAL A 91 -0.34 -7.90 -11.82
N PRO A 92 -0.12 -8.63 -12.93
CA PRO A 92 -0.55 -10.02 -13.05
C PRO A 92 0.15 -10.94 -12.04
N ASP A 93 -0.44 -12.09 -11.74
CA ASP A 93 0.15 -13.13 -10.87
C ASP A 93 1.49 -13.65 -11.41
N THR A 94 1.69 -13.57 -12.73
CA THR A 94 2.97 -13.89 -13.39
C THR A 94 4.07 -12.87 -13.13
N GLY A 95 3.75 -11.77 -12.43
CA GLY A 95 4.65 -10.68 -12.11
C GLY A 95 4.66 -9.55 -13.14
N TRP A 96 5.49 -8.56 -12.86
CA TRP A 96 5.69 -7.41 -13.75
C TRP A 96 6.56 -7.78 -14.96
N LYS A 97 6.09 -7.45 -16.14
CA LYS A 97 6.86 -7.56 -17.38
C LYS A 97 7.51 -6.22 -17.71
N THR A 98 8.81 -6.10 -17.47
CA THR A 98 9.59 -4.90 -17.79
C THR A 98 9.63 -4.64 -19.31
N GLY A 99 9.77 -3.35 -19.68
CA GLY A 99 9.86 -2.92 -21.08
C GLY A 99 8.52 -2.83 -21.81
N ARG A 100 7.40 -3.09 -21.14
CA ARG A 100 6.07 -3.00 -21.75
C ARG A 100 5.68 -1.56 -22.14
N TYR A 101 6.09 -0.57 -21.35
CA TYR A 101 5.78 0.84 -21.51
C TYR A 101 7.03 1.69 -21.75
N THR A 102 7.94 1.21 -22.58
CA THR A 102 9.25 1.83 -22.81
C THR A 102 9.19 3.31 -23.21
N GLU A 103 8.18 3.73 -23.96
CA GLU A 103 8.00 5.13 -24.37
C GLU A 103 7.63 6.00 -23.17
N ILE A 104 6.68 5.54 -22.33
CA ILE A 104 6.26 6.24 -21.10
C ILE A 104 7.42 6.32 -20.12
N THR A 105 8.16 5.23 -19.91
CA THR A 105 9.29 5.21 -18.98
C THR A 105 10.44 6.11 -19.42
N ARG A 106 10.76 6.13 -20.72
CA ARG A 106 11.75 7.08 -21.28
C ARG A 106 11.30 8.53 -21.16
N TRP A 107 10.02 8.79 -21.44
CA TRP A 107 9.45 10.12 -21.25
C TRP A 107 9.50 10.55 -19.79
N ALA A 108 9.07 9.71 -18.86
CA ALA A 108 9.14 9.99 -17.42
C ALA A 108 10.57 10.26 -16.94
N ALA A 109 11.55 9.47 -17.39
CA ALA A 109 12.97 9.70 -17.11
C ALA A 109 13.44 11.06 -17.63
N ARG A 110 13.04 11.46 -18.85
CA ARG A 110 13.34 12.77 -19.41
C ARG A 110 12.70 13.90 -18.58
N MET A 111 11.42 13.78 -18.19
CA MET A 111 10.78 14.78 -17.34
C MET A 111 11.49 14.91 -15.99
N HIS A 112 11.87 13.79 -15.40
CA HIS A 112 12.64 13.78 -14.16
C HIS A 112 14.00 14.48 -14.29
N SER A 113 14.75 14.24 -15.37
CA SER A 113 16.03 14.93 -15.62
C SER A 113 15.86 16.44 -15.79
N GLN A 114 14.68 16.90 -16.20
CA GLN A 114 14.31 18.32 -16.28
C GLN A 114 13.79 18.89 -14.95
N GLY A 115 13.74 18.07 -13.89
CA GLY A 115 13.37 18.49 -12.54
C GLY A 115 11.96 18.10 -12.08
N ALA A 116 11.20 17.35 -12.89
CA ALA A 116 9.89 16.88 -12.48
C ALA A 116 9.96 15.87 -11.32
N LEU A 117 8.97 15.93 -10.41
CA LEU A 117 8.75 14.88 -9.43
C LEU A 117 8.24 13.62 -10.12
N LEU A 118 8.73 12.46 -9.67
CA LEU A 118 8.14 11.16 -9.97
C LEU A 118 7.34 10.67 -8.78
N CYS A 119 6.04 10.56 -8.94
CA CYS A 119 5.12 10.14 -7.89
C CYS A 119 4.40 8.86 -8.30
N SER A 120 4.26 7.91 -7.38
CA SER A 120 3.51 6.69 -7.61
C SER A 120 2.51 6.40 -6.51
N ALA A 121 1.37 5.86 -6.90
CA ALA A 121 0.42 5.27 -5.97
C ALA A 121 0.46 3.74 -6.10
N CYS A 122 0.64 3.04 -4.97
CA CYS A 122 0.58 1.59 -4.87
C CYS A 122 1.56 0.90 -5.85
N SER A 123 1.02 0.11 -6.78
CA SER A 123 1.78 -0.60 -7.83
C SER A 123 2.28 0.28 -8.98
N GLY A 124 1.89 1.55 -9.05
CA GLY A 124 2.42 2.48 -10.05
C GLY A 124 3.94 2.64 -10.04
N VAL A 125 4.58 2.34 -8.90
CA VAL A 125 6.03 2.37 -8.76
C VAL A 125 6.75 1.37 -9.67
N PHE A 126 6.11 0.27 -10.08
CA PHE A 126 6.71 -0.67 -11.04
C PHE A 126 7.08 0.04 -12.35
N LEU A 127 6.21 0.88 -12.87
CA LEU A 127 6.47 1.62 -14.09
C LEU A 127 7.59 2.66 -13.88
N LEU A 128 7.57 3.38 -12.76
CA LEU A 128 8.59 4.39 -12.48
C LEU A 128 9.96 3.80 -12.15
N ALA A 129 10.03 2.61 -11.55
CA ALA A 129 11.29 1.92 -11.28
C ALA A 129 12.06 1.58 -12.57
N GLU A 130 11.36 1.35 -13.69
CA GLU A 130 12.00 1.14 -15.01
C GLU A 130 12.77 2.36 -15.53
N THR A 131 12.53 3.56 -14.98
CA THR A 131 13.31 4.76 -15.32
C THR A 131 14.75 4.71 -14.83
N GLY A 132 15.04 3.81 -13.86
CA GLY A 132 16.32 3.74 -13.14
C GLY A 132 16.48 4.81 -12.04
N ALA A 133 15.57 5.78 -11.95
CA ALA A 133 15.67 6.86 -10.94
C ALA A 133 15.55 6.37 -9.50
N PHE A 134 14.91 5.20 -9.30
CA PHE A 134 14.73 4.60 -7.98
C PHE A 134 15.86 3.67 -7.55
N ASP A 135 16.88 3.41 -8.38
CA ASP A 135 18.01 2.54 -8.02
C ASP A 135 18.74 3.10 -6.79
N GLY A 136 18.88 2.26 -5.75
CA GLY A 136 19.47 2.65 -4.47
C GLY A 136 18.59 3.58 -3.60
N GLN A 137 17.43 4.01 -4.08
CA GLN A 137 16.51 4.88 -3.37
C GLN A 137 15.40 4.07 -2.70
N GLN A 138 15.08 4.42 -1.45
CA GLN A 138 13.98 3.77 -0.73
C GLN A 138 12.64 4.04 -1.42
N THR A 139 11.77 3.04 -1.43
CA THR A 139 10.43 3.16 -1.95
C THR A 139 9.43 2.29 -1.18
N THR A 140 8.15 2.46 -1.46
CA THR A 140 7.10 1.58 -0.97
C THR A 140 6.22 1.11 -2.12
N VAL A 141 5.60 -0.05 -1.93
CA VAL A 141 4.64 -0.65 -2.85
C VAL A 141 3.58 -1.36 -2.03
N HIS A 142 2.44 -1.70 -2.62
CA HIS A 142 1.47 -2.56 -1.93
C HIS A 142 2.15 -3.87 -1.48
N TRP A 143 2.00 -4.23 -0.21
CA TRP A 143 2.68 -5.37 0.40
C TRP A 143 2.48 -6.70 -0.36
N GLY A 144 1.30 -6.92 -0.96
CA GLY A 144 1.01 -8.09 -1.78
C GLY A 144 1.85 -8.19 -3.06
N TYR A 145 2.53 -7.11 -3.46
CA TYR A 145 3.43 -7.09 -4.62
C TYR A 145 4.92 -7.00 -4.25
N SER A 146 5.26 -7.02 -2.96
CA SER A 146 6.63 -6.82 -2.50
C SER A 146 7.61 -7.82 -3.12
N ASP A 147 7.26 -9.10 -3.16
CA ASP A 147 8.11 -10.15 -3.74
C ASP A 147 8.27 -10.00 -5.26
N HIS A 148 7.19 -9.64 -5.96
CA HIS A 148 7.24 -9.37 -7.39
C HIS A 148 8.13 -8.16 -7.70
N PHE A 149 8.00 -7.11 -6.88
CA PHE A 149 8.81 -5.90 -7.04
C PHE A 149 10.28 -6.15 -6.75
N ALA A 150 10.62 -6.82 -5.65
CA ALA A 150 11.99 -7.12 -5.28
C ALA A 150 12.70 -8.01 -6.32
N ARG A 151 11.97 -8.93 -6.95
CA ARG A 151 12.51 -9.75 -8.05
C ARG A 151 12.76 -8.93 -9.32
N ALA A 152 11.84 -8.01 -9.67
CA ALA A 152 11.96 -7.18 -10.87
C ALA A 152 13.00 -6.06 -10.71
N PHE A 153 13.13 -5.50 -9.50
CA PHE A 153 13.98 -4.33 -9.21
C PHE A 153 14.84 -4.57 -7.95
N PRO A 154 15.82 -5.49 -7.99
CA PRO A 154 16.60 -5.88 -6.81
C PRO A 154 17.50 -4.77 -6.26
N ARG A 155 17.72 -3.68 -7.02
CA ARG A 155 18.49 -2.52 -6.58
C ARG A 155 17.66 -1.44 -5.87
N VAL A 156 16.33 -1.63 -5.76
CA VAL A 156 15.42 -0.66 -5.14
C VAL A 156 15.00 -1.17 -3.75
N PRO A 157 15.49 -0.56 -2.65
CA PRO A 157 15.13 -0.97 -1.30
C PRO A 157 13.64 -0.69 -1.01
N LEU A 158 12.91 -1.69 -0.47
CA LEU A 158 11.49 -1.63 -0.17
C LEU A 158 11.20 -1.39 1.31
N GLN A 159 10.17 -0.58 1.58
CA GLN A 159 9.56 -0.36 2.91
C GLN A 159 8.04 -0.52 2.82
N PRO A 160 7.50 -1.74 2.70
CA PRO A 160 6.08 -1.97 2.42
C PRO A 160 5.15 -1.57 3.58
N GLU A 161 5.69 -1.40 4.79
CA GLU A 161 4.96 -0.91 5.97
C GLU A 161 4.76 0.62 5.98
N ARG A 162 5.50 1.35 5.12
CA ARG A 162 5.37 2.81 5.01
C ARG A 162 4.19 3.18 4.13
N VAL A 163 3.41 4.14 4.59
CA VAL A 163 2.32 4.75 3.81
C VAL A 163 2.87 5.55 2.65
N LEU A 164 3.89 6.35 2.94
CA LEU A 164 4.56 7.24 1.98
C LEU A 164 6.07 7.17 2.20
N VAL A 165 6.81 7.12 1.11
CA VAL A 165 8.27 7.27 1.10
C VAL A 165 8.63 8.41 0.18
N VAL A 166 9.41 9.35 0.72
CA VAL A 166 10.00 10.47 -0.01
C VAL A 166 11.49 10.24 -0.08
N ALA A 167 12.05 10.22 -1.28
CA ALA A 167 13.44 9.87 -1.54
C ALA A 167 14.07 10.77 -2.62
N GLY A 168 15.38 10.59 -2.84
CA GLY A 168 16.19 11.43 -3.72
C GLY A 168 16.73 12.67 -2.99
N GLU A 169 17.88 13.19 -3.44
CA GLU A 169 18.57 14.32 -2.80
C GLU A 169 17.71 15.58 -2.69
N ARG A 170 16.79 15.79 -3.64
CA ARG A 170 15.84 16.91 -3.67
C ARG A 170 14.42 16.49 -3.34
N GLU A 171 14.22 15.32 -2.72
CA GLU A 171 12.90 14.76 -2.41
C GLU A 171 11.98 14.66 -3.66
N GLN A 172 12.57 14.29 -4.79
CA GLN A 172 11.88 14.26 -6.07
C GLN A 172 11.24 12.91 -6.41
N LEU A 173 11.42 11.90 -5.58
CA LEU A 173 10.82 10.59 -5.74
C LEU A 173 9.82 10.36 -4.59
N VAL A 174 8.55 10.18 -4.92
CA VAL A 174 7.50 10.01 -3.91
C VAL A 174 6.70 8.76 -4.24
N SER A 175 6.62 7.81 -3.32
CA SER A 175 5.82 6.60 -3.49
C SER A 175 4.85 6.41 -2.33
N SER A 176 3.63 5.95 -2.62
CA SER A 176 2.65 5.55 -1.60
C SER A 176 2.29 4.07 -1.70
N GLY A 177 2.09 3.41 -0.54
CA GLY A 177 2.16 1.96 -0.45
C GLY A 177 0.87 1.22 -0.81
N ALA A 178 -0.26 1.52 -0.21
CA ALA A 178 -1.50 0.77 -0.40
C ALA A 178 -2.41 1.35 -1.49
N SER A 179 -3.44 0.60 -1.88
CA SER A 179 -4.39 1.03 -2.92
C SER A 179 -5.10 2.34 -2.60
N THR A 180 -5.37 2.64 -1.32
CA THR A 180 -5.98 3.90 -0.87
C THR A 180 -4.97 4.93 -0.38
N SER A 181 -3.67 4.59 -0.28
CA SER A 181 -2.62 5.55 0.13
C SER A 181 -2.37 6.66 -0.89
N TRP A 182 -3.05 6.65 -2.05
CA TRP A 182 -3.07 7.81 -2.92
C TRP A 182 -3.67 9.05 -2.23
N HIS A 183 -4.52 8.86 -1.20
CA HIS A 183 -5.00 9.97 -0.36
C HIS A 183 -3.81 10.66 0.34
N ASP A 184 -2.93 9.86 0.95
CA ASP A 184 -1.73 10.39 1.63
C ASP A 184 -0.79 11.08 0.63
N LEU A 185 -0.64 10.52 -0.59
CA LEU A 185 0.15 11.13 -1.65
C LEU A 185 -0.40 12.51 -2.03
N VAL A 186 -1.69 12.63 -2.35
CA VAL A 186 -2.26 13.92 -2.77
C VAL A 186 -2.25 14.93 -1.63
N LEU A 187 -2.55 14.51 -0.40
CA LEU A 187 -2.49 15.38 0.77
C LEU A 187 -1.05 15.85 1.03
N TYR A 188 -0.04 14.97 0.88
CA TYR A 188 1.37 15.35 0.95
C TYR A 188 1.74 16.40 -0.09
N LEU A 189 1.34 16.21 -1.35
CA LEU A 189 1.58 17.18 -2.41
C LEU A 189 0.91 18.54 -2.12
N ILE A 190 -0.32 18.52 -1.60
CA ILE A 190 -1.00 19.75 -1.19
C ILE A 190 -0.27 20.43 -0.02
N VAL A 191 0.16 19.68 1.00
CA VAL A 191 0.98 20.24 2.10
C VAL A 191 2.24 20.91 1.55
N ARG A 192 2.95 20.21 0.67
CA ARG A 192 4.24 20.64 0.13
C ARG A 192 4.16 21.90 -0.71
N TYR A 193 3.10 22.04 -1.53
CA TYR A 193 3.01 23.12 -2.52
C TYR A 193 1.96 24.20 -2.21
N VAL A 194 0.99 23.89 -1.37
CA VAL A 194 -0.10 24.82 -1.03
C VAL A 194 -0.10 25.14 0.47
N GLY A 195 0.28 24.19 1.31
CA GLY A 195 0.37 24.35 2.75
C GLY A 195 -0.61 23.45 3.52
N ALA A 196 -0.31 23.29 4.82
CA ALA A 196 -1.04 22.37 5.70
C ALA A 196 -2.53 22.75 5.88
N THR A 197 -2.85 24.04 5.93
CA THR A 197 -4.23 24.52 6.09
C THR A 197 -5.11 24.13 4.90
N ALA A 198 -4.58 24.25 3.67
CA ALA A 198 -5.29 23.83 2.47
C ALA A 198 -5.46 22.30 2.43
N ALA A 199 -4.44 21.53 2.82
CA ALA A 199 -4.54 20.08 2.90
C ALA A 199 -5.61 19.63 3.91
N GLN A 200 -5.72 20.29 5.06
CA GLN A 200 -6.76 20.01 6.07
C GLN A 200 -8.16 20.36 5.55
N ALA A 201 -8.32 21.46 4.82
CA ALA A 201 -9.60 21.84 4.22
C ALA A 201 -10.06 20.81 3.18
N ILE A 202 -9.17 20.39 2.29
CA ILE A 202 -9.42 19.34 1.28
C ILE A 202 -9.72 18.00 1.95
N ALA A 203 -8.92 17.59 2.95
CA ALA A 203 -9.16 16.35 3.69
C ALA A 203 -10.54 16.31 4.34
N ARG A 204 -11.00 17.42 4.93
CA ARG A 204 -12.35 17.54 5.50
C ARG A 204 -13.44 17.47 4.43
N PHE A 205 -13.26 18.17 3.31
CA PHE A 205 -14.25 18.22 2.24
C PHE A 205 -14.50 16.84 1.62
N PHE A 206 -13.43 16.11 1.31
CA PHE A 206 -13.50 14.77 0.72
C PHE A 206 -13.60 13.63 1.75
N ALA A 207 -13.59 13.93 3.06
CA ALA A 207 -13.49 12.96 4.15
C ALA A 207 -12.25 12.03 4.02
N LEU A 208 -11.14 12.55 3.50
CA LEU A 208 -9.89 11.81 3.40
C LEU A 208 -9.24 11.68 4.77
N GLN A 209 -8.64 10.52 5.02
CA GLN A 209 -7.95 10.24 6.27
C GLN A 209 -6.49 9.91 5.99
N TRP A 210 -5.59 10.45 6.83
CA TRP A 210 -4.19 10.04 6.86
C TRP A 210 -4.05 8.66 7.49
N HIS A 211 -3.19 7.82 6.94
CA HIS A 211 -2.84 6.53 7.55
C HIS A 211 -1.77 6.71 8.63
N HIS A 212 -2.11 7.35 9.74
CA HIS A 212 -1.18 7.67 10.84
C HIS A 212 -0.45 6.47 11.44
N ASP A 213 -1.09 5.29 11.44
CA ASP A 213 -0.54 4.06 12.03
C ASP A 213 0.34 3.27 11.04
N GLY A 214 0.62 3.82 9.85
CA GLY A 214 1.32 3.11 8.80
C GLY A 214 0.47 2.01 8.14
N LEU A 215 1.11 1.15 7.37
CA LEU A 215 0.45 0.04 6.67
C LEU A 215 0.61 -1.31 7.37
N ALA A 216 1.48 -1.41 8.38
CA ALA A 216 1.69 -2.66 9.11
C ALA A 216 0.40 -3.32 9.63
N PRO A 217 -0.65 -2.61 10.09
CA PRO A 217 -1.91 -3.23 10.49
C PRO A 217 -2.63 -3.99 9.37
N TYR A 218 -2.47 -3.54 8.12
CA TYR A 218 -3.14 -4.11 6.94
C TYR A 218 -2.37 -5.27 6.32
N ILE A 219 -1.05 -5.37 6.58
CA ILE A 219 -0.22 -6.44 6.03
C ILE A 219 -0.67 -7.77 6.58
N VAL A 220 -0.99 -8.71 5.69
CA VAL A 220 -1.24 -10.10 6.02
C VAL A 220 0.05 -10.88 5.88
N PHE A 221 0.46 -11.57 6.94
CA PHE A 221 1.64 -12.40 6.89
C PHE A 221 1.33 -13.76 6.25
N GLU A 222 1.81 -13.93 5.04
CA GLU A 222 1.80 -15.21 4.31
C GLU A 222 3.26 -15.65 4.17
N GLY A 223 3.70 -16.59 4.98
CA GLY A 223 5.09 -17.04 4.93
C GLY A 223 5.49 -17.52 3.53
N ARG A 224 6.67 -17.12 3.06
CA ARG A 224 7.22 -17.53 1.76
C ARG A 224 7.30 -19.04 1.64
N LYS A 225 6.79 -19.62 0.54
CA LYS A 225 6.73 -21.08 0.30
C LYS A 225 7.50 -21.52 -0.95
N ASP A 226 7.91 -20.59 -1.81
CA ASP A 226 8.56 -20.82 -3.11
C ASP A 226 10.11 -20.89 -3.01
N HIS A 227 10.65 -21.30 -1.85
CA HIS A 227 12.08 -21.34 -1.58
C HIS A 227 12.77 -22.68 -1.88
N GLY A 228 12.00 -23.73 -2.22
CA GLY A 228 12.55 -25.04 -2.64
C GLY A 228 13.14 -25.92 -1.54
N ASP A 229 13.18 -25.49 -0.27
CA ASP A 229 13.64 -26.33 0.84
C ASP A 229 12.51 -27.20 1.39
N ALA A 230 12.47 -28.48 0.99
CA ALA A 230 11.39 -29.39 1.36
C ALA A 230 11.21 -29.56 2.88
N GLY A 231 12.29 -29.62 3.66
CA GLY A 231 12.20 -29.74 5.12
C GLY A 231 11.62 -28.49 5.79
N VAL A 232 11.91 -27.31 5.24
CA VAL A 232 11.33 -26.06 5.72
C VAL A 232 9.86 -25.95 5.30
N VAL A 233 9.49 -26.38 4.08
CA VAL A 233 8.08 -26.43 3.62
C VAL A 233 7.25 -27.33 4.53
N GLU A 234 7.75 -28.51 4.90
CA GLU A 234 7.07 -29.42 5.83
C GLU A 234 6.90 -28.79 7.22
N ALA A 235 7.94 -28.14 7.75
CA ALA A 235 7.87 -27.43 9.02
C ALA A 235 6.83 -26.27 8.99
N GLN A 236 6.76 -25.53 7.90
CA GLN A 236 5.76 -24.47 7.71
C GLN A 236 4.34 -25.04 7.61
N ALA A 237 4.16 -26.16 6.89
CA ALA A 237 2.86 -26.83 6.79
C ALA A 237 2.35 -27.31 8.16
N TRP A 238 3.20 -27.93 8.96
CA TRP A 238 2.87 -28.31 10.32
C TRP A 238 2.53 -27.08 11.20
N LEU A 239 3.37 -26.07 11.14
CA LEU A 239 3.24 -24.85 11.95
C LEU A 239 1.93 -24.11 11.64
N SER A 240 1.42 -24.17 10.41
CA SER A 240 0.17 -23.50 10.00
C SER A 240 -1.03 -23.85 10.87
N THR A 241 -1.03 -25.03 11.50
CA THR A 241 -2.09 -25.53 12.39
C THR A 241 -1.63 -25.69 13.84
N HIS A 242 -0.33 -25.60 14.13
CA HIS A 242 0.25 -25.87 15.45
C HIS A 242 1.03 -24.68 16.04
N PHE A 243 0.88 -23.47 15.51
CA PHE A 243 1.62 -22.28 15.97
C PHE A 243 1.34 -21.91 17.43
N SER A 244 0.21 -22.33 18.01
CA SER A 244 -0.20 -22.00 19.38
C SER A 244 0.37 -22.92 20.47
N VAL A 245 1.00 -24.04 20.11
CA VAL A 245 1.62 -24.96 21.10
C VAL A 245 2.76 -24.28 21.87
N ALA A 246 3.11 -24.83 23.05
CA ALA A 246 4.06 -24.18 23.97
C ALA A 246 5.45 -23.95 23.37
N SER A 247 6.08 -24.95 22.75
CA SER A 247 7.44 -24.87 22.19
C SER A 247 7.47 -25.23 20.69
N PRO A 248 6.83 -24.44 19.80
CA PRO A 248 6.68 -24.83 18.41
C PRO A 248 8.02 -24.89 17.66
N VAL A 249 9.02 -24.10 18.05
CA VAL A 249 10.35 -24.14 17.42
C VAL A 249 11.08 -25.44 17.73
N GLU A 250 11.06 -25.89 18.99
CA GLU A 250 11.67 -27.16 19.40
C GLU A 250 11.01 -28.34 18.69
N GLU A 251 9.70 -28.32 18.57
CA GLU A 251 8.95 -29.35 17.87
C GLU A 251 9.26 -29.40 16.37
N MET A 252 9.42 -28.23 15.70
CA MET A 252 9.88 -28.18 14.31
C MET A 252 11.28 -28.77 14.16
N VAL A 253 12.21 -28.44 15.07
CA VAL A 253 13.58 -29.01 15.07
C VAL A 253 13.51 -30.53 15.21
N ARG A 254 12.77 -31.03 16.19
CA ARG A 254 12.60 -32.47 16.44
C ARG A 254 12.06 -33.21 15.20
N ARG A 255 11.03 -32.66 14.56
CA ARG A 255 10.39 -33.24 13.37
C ARG A 255 11.32 -33.25 12.16
N SER A 256 12.13 -32.22 12.01
CA SER A 256 13.05 -32.10 10.89
C SER A 256 14.19 -33.13 10.90
N GLY A 257 14.44 -33.78 12.04
CA GLY A 257 15.60 -34.67 12.24
C GLY A 257 16.95 -33.98 12.14
N MET A 258 17.00 -32.66 12.06
CA MET A 258 18.23 -31.89 11.91
C MET A 258 18.76 -31.42 13.27
N ALA A 259 20.08 -31.18 13.33
CA ALA A 259 20.63 -30.41 14.46
C ALA A 259 20.02 -29.01 14.48
N GLU A 260 19.71 -28.51 15.68
CA GLU A 260 18.98 -27.24 15.89
C GLU A 260 19.60 -26.05 15.13
N ARG A 261 20.92 -25.91 15.18
CA ARG A 261 21.66 -24.84 14.47
C ARG A 261 21.44 -24.94 12.95
N THR A 262 21.48 -26.16 12.40
CA THR A 262 21.29 -26.41 10.97
C THR A 262 19.87 -26.05 10.55
N PHE A 263 18.86 -26.50 11.31
CA PHE A 263 17.46 -26.17 11.04
C PHE A 263 17.23 -24.66 11.07
N LYS A 264 17.64 -23.96 12.13
CA LYS A 264 17.45 -22.51 12.28
C LYS A 264 18.10 -21.74 11.13
N ARG A 265 19.31 -22.10 10.71
CA ARG A 265 19.99 -21.49 9.57
C ARG A 265 19.21 -21.70 8.27
N ARG A 266 18.88 -22.96 7.93
CA ARG A 266 18.11 -23.28 6.71
C ARG A 266 16.74 -22.60 6.69
N PHE A 267 16.05 -22.60 7.83
CA PHE A 267 14.75 -21.94 7.96
C PHE A 267 14.86 -20.42 7.69
N THR A 268 15.90 -19.77 8.24
CA THR A 268 16.13 -18.33 8.02
C THR A 268 16.53 -18.04 6.57
N GLU A 269 17.39 -18.87 5.98
CA GLU A 269 17.76 -18.73 4.55
C GLU A 269 16.57 -18.89 3.63
N ALA A 270 15.69 -19.86 3.91
CA ALA A 270 14.51 -20.14 3.11
C ALA A 270 13.41 -19.08 3.26
N THR A 271 13.10 -18.68 4.50
CA THR A 271 11.93 -17.84 4.79
C THR A 271 12.27 -16.36 4.97
N GLY A 272 13.54 -16.01 5.16
CA GLY A 272 13.98 -14.65 5.52
C GLY A 272 13.76 -14.30 6.99
N LEU A 273 13.21 -15.22 7.82
CA LEU A 273 12.87 -14.98 9.22
C LEU A 273 13.44 -16.08 10.12
N ALA A 274 13.87 -15.69 11.33
CA ALA A 274 14.17 -16.68 12.34
C ALA A 274 12.88 -17.49 12.69
N PRO A 275 12.98 -18.80 13.02
CA PRO A 275 11.81 -19.62 13.33
C PRO A 275 10.87 -19.03 14.37
N ILE A 276 11.41 -18.42 15.42
CA ILE A 276 10.60 -17.79 16.47
C ILE A 276 9.85 -16.55 15.97
N GLU A 277 10.45 -15.76 15.09
CA GLU A 277 9.80 -14.59 14.49
C GLU A 277 8.66 -15.02 13.56
N TYR A 278 8.88 -16.10 12.81
CA TYR A 278 7.86 -16.70 11.94
C TYR A 278 6.65 -17.17 12.77
N VAL A 279 6.88 -17.88 13.88
CA VAL A 279 5.83 -18.27 14.83
C VAL A 279 5.09 -17.05 15.38
N GLN A 280 5.83 -16.02 15.82
CA GLN A 280 5.23 -14.79 16.33
C GLN A 280 4.32 -14.14 15.29
N ARG A 281 4.73 -14.06 14.03
CA ARG A 281 3.90 -13.50 12.96
C ARG A 281 2.62 -14.31 12.72
N LEU A 282 2.69 -15.64 12.70
CA LEU A 282 1.49 -16.50 12.58
C LEU A 282 0.50 -16.29 13.74
N ARG A 283 1.03 -16.21 14.98
CA ARG A 283 0.21 -15.96 16.17
C ARG A 283 -0.48 -14.59 16.11
N ILE A 284 0.25 -13.56 15.63
CA ILE A 284 -0.32 -12.22 15.45
C ILE A 284 -1.38 -12.22 14.35
N GLU A 285 -1.19 -12.94 13.23
CA GLU A 285 -2.21 -13.06 12.20
C GLU A 285 -3.48 -13.76 12.72
N ASP A 286 -3.36 -14.80 13.53
CA ASP A 286 -4.52 -15.43 14.15
C ASP A 286 -5.19 -14.49 15.16
N ALA A 287 -4.41 -13.73 15.93
CA ALA A 287 -4.94 -12.73 16.85
C ALA A 287 -5.70 -11.62 16.11
N LYS A 288 -5.20 -11.14 14.97
CA LYS A 288 -5.90 -10.16 14.11
C LYS A 288 -7.28 -10.70 13.69
N ARG A 289 -7.32 -11.92 13.14
CA ARG A 289 -8.60 -12.56 12.75
C ARG A 289 -9.59 -12.69 13.91
N ARG A 290 -9.11 -13.04 15.13
CA ARG A 290 -9.97 -13.15 16.31
C ARG A 290 -10.48 -11.79 16.78
N LEU A 291 -9.63 -10.76 16.77
CA LEU A 291 -10.02 -9.38 17.10
C LEU A 291 -11.09 -8.83 16.14
N GLU A 292 -11.01 -9.20 14.86
CA GLU A 292 -11.95 -8.77 13.82
C GLU A 292 -13.31 -9.48 13.92
N ARG A 293 -13.31 -10.76 14.36
CA ARG A 293 -14.47 -11.65 14.21
C ARG A 293 -15.18 -11.98 15.53
N THR A 294 -14.58 -11.68 16.68
CA THR A 294 -15.12 -12.05 17.99
C THR A 294 -15.02 -10.93 19.00
N ASP A 295 -15.86 -10.99 20.02
CA ASP A 295 -15.85 -10.08 21.17
C ASP A 295 -14.99 -10.60 22.34
N ALA A 296 -14.26 -11.72 22.15
CA ALA A 296 -13.37 -12.28 23.16
C ALA A 296 -12.40 -11.21 23.68
N SER A 297 -12.11 -11.23 24.98
CA SER A 297 -11.17 -10.29 25.58
C SER A 297 -9.76 -10.42 24.97
N VAL A 298 -8.96 -9.37 25.04
CA VAL A 298 -7.58 -9.39 24.53
C VAL A 298 -6.76 -10.46 25.25
N ASP A 299 -7.04 -10.71 26.53
CA ASP A 299 -6.34 -11.73 27.32
C ASP A 299 -6.73 -13.15 26.89
N GLU A 300 -8.00 -13.41 26.66
CA GLU A 300 -8.46 -14.69 26.10
C GLU A 300 -7.86 -14.95 24.71
N ILE A 301 -7.75 -13.92 23.87
CA ILE A 301 -7.10 -14.04 22.55
C ILE A 301 -5.61 -14.35 22.75
N SER A 302 -4.93 -13.68 23.67
CA SER A 302 -3.53 -13.93 24.00
C SER A 302 -3.29 -15.43 24.30
N TRP A 303 -4.09 -16.00 25.17
CA TRP A 303 -3.98 -17.42 25.54
C TRP A 303 -4.29 -18.36 24.37
N LYS A 304 -5.34 -18.06 23.60
CA LYS A 304 -5.74 -18.87 22.43
C LYS A 304 -4.69 -18.92 21.33
N VAL A 305 -3.89 -17.86 21.18
CA VAL A 305 -2.80 -17.83 20.20
C VAL A 305 -1.45 -18.30 20.78
N GLY A 306 -1.43 -18.78 22.03
CA GLY A 306 -0.28 -19.44 22.63
C GLY A 306 0.66 -18.52 23.45
N TYR A 307 0.14 -17.42 24.02
CA TYR A 307 0.89 -16.57 24.97
C TYR A 307 0.27 -16.66 26.37
N GLU A 308 1.08 -17.04 27.36
CA GLU A 308 0.68 -17.08 28.76
C GLU A 308 0.68 -15.70 29.41
N ASP A 309 1.56 -14.78 28.93
CA ASP A 309 1.65 -13.39 29.41
C ASP A 309 0.93 -12.43 28.45
N PRO A 310 -0.27 -11.94 28.79
CA PRO A 310 -1.00 -10.95 28.00
C PRO A 310 -0.27 -9.62 27.84
N ALA A 311 0.59 -9.25 28.80
CA ALA A 311 1.35 -8.01 28.70
C ALA A 311 2.44 -8.11 27.63
N PHE A 312 3.14 -9.25 27.56
CA PHE A 312 4.08 -9.53 26.48
C PHE A 312 3.36 -9.56 25.12
N PHE A 313 2.22 -10.25 25.03
CA PHE A 313 1.41 -10.30 23.81
C PHE A 313 1.04 -8.88 23.32
N ARG A 314 0.53 -8.00 24.19
CA ARG A 314 0.17 -6.62 23.81
C ARG A 314 1.35 -5.84 23.26
N ARG A 315 2.54 -5.97 23.88
CA ARG A 315 3.77 -5.33 23.38
C ARG A 315 4.19 -5.87 22.02
N LEU A 316 4.16 -7.18 21.85
CA LEU A 316 4.48 -7.85 20.59
C LEU A 316 3.50 -7.46 19.48
N PHE A 317 2.21 -7.53 19.77
CA PHE A 317 1.16 -7.15 18.82
C PHE A 317 1.36 -5.71 18.32
N LYS A 318 1.59 -4.76 19.27
CA LYS A 318 1.86 -3.36 18.90
C LYS A 318 3.15 -3.22 18.08
N ARG A 319 4.20 -3.96 18.42
CA ARG A 319 5.48 -3.93 17.67
C ARG A 319 5.29 -4.41 16.23
N VAL A 320 4.49 -5.46 16.00
CA VAL A 320 4.29 -6.07 14.68
C VAL A 320 3.29 -5.28 13.85
N THR A 321 2.22 -4.78 14.47
CA THR A 321 1.10 -4.14 13.75
C THR A 321 1.11 -2.61 13.82
N GLY A 322 1.97 -1.99 14.64
CA GLY A 322 1.96 -0.55 14.90
C GLY A 322 0.87 -0.11 15.89
N MET A 323 -0.12 -0.95 16.23
CA MET A 323 -1.30 -0.61 17.01
C MET A 323 -1.48 -1.53 18.24
N ALA A 324 -2.08 -0.98 19.32
CA ALA A 324 -2.56 -1.84 20.40
C ALA A 324 -3.74 -2.72 19.97
N PRO A 325 -3.90 -3.96 20.50
CA PRO A 325 -4.96 -4.88 20.11
C PRO A 325 -6.37 -4.29 20.18
N GLY A 326 -6.68 -3.51 21.23
CA GLY A 326 -7.98 -2.85 21.37
C GLY A 326 -8.24 -1.76 20.32
N ALA A 327 -7.19 -1.02 19.90
CA ALA A 327 -7.28 -0.06 18.80
C ALA A 327 -7.46 -0.77 17.46
N TYR A 328 -6.75 -1.87 17.25
CA TYR A 328 -6.89 -2.72 16.08
C TYR A 328 -8.32 -3.22 15.93
N ARG A 329 -8.92 -3.78 17.02
CA ARG A 329 -10.32 -4.23 17.02
C ARG A 329 -11.27 -3.11 16.58
N ARG A 330 -11.19 -1.95 17.21
CA ARG A 330 -12.08 -0.82 16.87
C ARG A 330 -11.99 -0.39 15.41
N ARG A 331 -10.85 -0.57 14.78
CA ARG A 331 -10.61 -0.17 13.39
C ARG A 331 -11.08 -1.22 12.38
N PHE A 332 -10.89 -2.50 12.68
CA PHE A 332 -11.05 -3.59 11.70
C PHE A 332 -12.28 -4.48 11.95
N GLN A 333 -12.87 -4.45 13.14
CA GLN A 333 -14.14 -5.13 13.39
C GLN A 333 -15.27 -4.47 12.61
N VAL A 334 -16.13 -5.27 12.00
CA VAL A 334 -17.30 -4.75 11.29
C VAL A 334 -18.16 -3.94 12.24
N PRO A 335 -18.54 -2.68 11.92
CA PRO A 335 -19.32 -1.84 12.81
C PRO A 335 -20.67 -2.46 13.17
N ALA A 336 -21.09 -2.32 14.43
CA ALA A 336 -22.31 -2.91 14.96
C ALA A 336 -23.57 -2.55 14.15
N PHE A 337 -23.65 -1.33 13.62
CA PHE A 337 -24.77 -0.90 12.77
C PHE A 337 -24.86 -1.69 11.46
N VAL A 338 -23.73 -2.13 10.90
CA VAL A 338 -23.70 -2.98 9.69
C VAL A 338 -24.12 -4.40 10.04
N GLN A 339 -23.62 -4.94 11.18
CA GLN A 339 -23.99 -6.28 11.66
C GLN A 339 -25.48 -6.39 11.95
N ALA A 340 -26.09 -5.38 12.60
CA ALA A 340 -27.51 -5.33 12.91
C ALA A 340 -28.40 -5.33 11.64
N GLN A 341 -27.94 -4.73 10.56
CA GLN A 341 -28.66 -4.71 9.28
C GLN A 341 -28.48 -5.98 8.45
N ALA A 342 -27.35 -6.67 8.62
CA ALA A 342 -27.03 -7.90 7.92
C ALA A 342 -27.68 -9.16 8.55
N ALA A 343 -28.22 -9.04 9.78
CA ALA A 343 -28.97 -10.15 10.39
C ALA A 343 -30.17 -10.52 9.50
N PRO A 344 -30.37 -11.80 9.14
CA PRO A 344 -31.46 -12.20 8.27
C PRO A 344 -32.77 -11.78 8.91
N ARG A 345 -33.52 -10.90 8.23
CA ARG A 345 -34.90 -10.56 8.64
C ARG A 345 -35.66 -11.89 8.72
N ARG A 346 -36.02 -12.31 9.94
CA ARG A 346 -36.95 -13.44 10.13
C ARG A 346 -38.19 -13.11 9.31
N ARG A 347 -38.37 -13.82 8.19
CA ARG A 347 -39.64 -13.78 7.46
C ARG A 347 -40.69 -14.19 8.48
N SER A 348 -41.50 -13.25 8.93
CA SER A 348 -42.73 -13.57 9.66
C SER A 348 -43.55 -14.44 8.70
N ARG A 349 -43.61 -15.75 8.98
CA ARG A 349 -44.63 -16.59 8.38
C ARG A 349 -45.98 -16.01 8.84
N ALA A 350 -46.64 -15.28 7.97
CA ALA A 350 -48.05 -15.08 8.08
C ALA A 350 -48.66 -16.49 8.05
N ILE A 351 -49.24 -16.92 9.15
CA ILE A 351 -50.09 -18.09 9.27
C ILE A 351 -51.42 -17.71 8.62
N PRO A 352 -51.99 -18.56 7.76
CA PRO A 352 -53.23 -18.31 7.08
C PRO A 352 -54.44 -18.19 8.03
#